data_af65d101b15d0e0c673d733d13a3e713
#
_entry.id   af65d101b15d0e0c673d733d13a3e713
#
_cell.length_a   1.000
_cell.length_b   1.000
_cell.length_c   1.000
_cell.angle_alpha   90.00
_cell.angle_beta   90.00
_cell.angle_gamma   90.00
#
_symmetry.space_group_name_H-M   'P 1'
#
loop_
_entity.id
_entity.type
_entity.pdbx_description
1 polymer ?
#
loop_
_entity_poly.entity_id
_entity_poly.type
_entity_poly.pdbx_seq_one_letter_code
_entity_poly.pdbx_strand_id
1 'polypeptide(L)' 'MAQPHKGDRAQIMCRPALDVYAEIRSRASARGMSMSQYVADVLAQHVGRPDLVRDLGDREVLPLAM' A
#
# COMPACT_ATOMS: atom_id res chain seq x y z
N MET A 1 -13.28 -0.08 20.08
CA MET A 1 -12.81 -0.04 20.01
C MET A 1 -11.89 -0.36 19.44
N ALA A 2 -11.65 -0.32 19.06
CA ALA A 2 -10.98 -0.46 18.47
C ALA A 2 -9.83 -1.00 18.33
N GLN A 3 -9.06 -1.13 17.64
CA GLN A 3 -8.02 -1.65 17.43
C GLN A 3 -7.03 -0.89 17.75
N PRO A 4 -6.87 -0.67 18.62
CA PRO A 4 -5.98 0.16 19.12
C PRO A 4 -4.59 -0.11 18.82
N HIS A 5 -4.19 -1.28 18.83
CA HIS A 5 -2.84 -1.46 18.67
C HIS A 5 -2.39 -0.97 17.36
N LYS A 6 -3.26 -0.80 16.47
CA LYS A 6 -2.82 -0.29 15.26
C LYS A 6 -3.02 1.15 15.29
N GLY A 7 -3.55 1.60 16.37
CA GLY A 7 -3.64 2.96 16.66
C GLY A 7 -4.19 3.85 15.62
N ASP A 8 -3.39 4.39 14.86
CA ASP A 8 -3.76 5.40 13.94
C ASP A 8 -4.26 4.96 12.62
N ARG A 9 -4.63 3.75 12.48
CA ARG A 9 -5.06 3.28 11.17
C ARG A 9 -6.57 3.27 11.08
N ALA A 10 -7.07 3.65 9.94
CA ALA A 10 -8.48 3.65 9.68
C ALA A 10 -8.75 2.84 8.44
N GLN A 11 -9.93 2.35 8.33
CA GLN A 11 -10.28 1.50 7.23
C GLN A 11 -10.85 2.29 6.07
N ILE A 12 -10.47 1.94 4.87
CA ILE A 12 -11.02 2.55 3.67
C ILE A 12 -11.55 1.42 2.82
N MET A 13 -12.78 1.56 2.38
CA MET A 13 -13.35 0.57 1.49
C MET A 13 -13.46 1.16 0.12
N CYS A 14 -12.96 0.48 -0.87
CA CYS A 14 -13.05 0.97 -2.23
C CYS A 14 -13.14 -0.20 -3.17
N ARG A 15 -13.61 0.06 -4.38
CA ARG A 15 -13.77 -0.97 -5.37
C ARG A 15 -13.15 -0.52 -6.66
N PRO A 16 -11.88 -0.79 -6.83
CA PRO A 16 -11.21 -0.35 -8.06
C PRO A 16 -11.71 -1.18 -9.24
N ALA A 17 -11.46 -0.68 -10.42
CA ALA A 17 -11.81 -1.40 -11.62
C ALA A 17 -11.10 -2.75 -11.60
N LEU A 18 -11.67 -3.73 -12.23
CA LEU A 18 -11.10 -5.06 -12.19
C LEU A 18 -9.66 -5.12 -12.69
N ASP A 19 -9.36 -4.38 -13.71
CA ASP A 19 -8.00 -4.38 -14.22
C ASP A 19 -7.02 -3.82 -13.22
N VAL A 20 -7.45 -2.81 -12.49
CA VAL A 20 -6.62 -2.21 -11.47
C VAL A 20 -6.46 -3.18 -10.31
N TYR A 21 -7.53 -3.84 -9.97
CA TYR A 21 -7.48 -4.82 -8.89
C TYR A 21 -6.47 -5.92 -9.23
N ALA A 22 -6.53 -6.44 -10.45
CA ALA A 22 -5.63 -7.50 -10.84
C ALA A 22 -4.18 -7.05 -10.80
N GLU A 23 -3.94 -5.83 -11.21
CA GLU A 23 -2.59 -5.31 -11.21
C GLU A 23 -2.07 -5.14 -9.80
N ILE A 24 -2.90 -4.65 -8.91
CA ILE A 24 -2.52 -4.47 -7.52
C ILE A 24 -2.20 -5.81 -6.89
N ARG A 25 -3.03 -6.79 -7.18
CA ARG A 25 -2.83 -8.10 -6.63
C ARG A 25 -1.50 -8.69 -7.09
N SER A 26 -1.22 -8.52 -8.36
CA SER A 26 0.01 -9.01 -8.92
C SER A 26 1.23 -8.34 -8.31
N ARG A 27 1.17 -7.05 -8.15
CA ARG A 27 2.30 -6.31 -7.61
C ARG A 27 2.53 -6.60 -6.14
N ALA A 28 1.45 -6.72 -5.39
CA ALA A 28 1.58 -7.04 -3.98
C ALA A 28 2.20 -8.42 -3.81
N SER A 29 1.72 -9.35 -4.61
CA SER A 29 2.21 -10.71 -4.54
C SER A 29 3.68 -10.78 -4.88
N ALA A 30 4.08 -10.04 -5.89
CA ALA A 30 5.48 -10.03 -6.31
C ALA A 30 6.40 -9.52 -5.21
N ARG A 31 5.86 -8.72 -4.29
CA ARG A 31 6.65 -8.20 -3.20
C ARG A 31 6.44 -8.94 -1.90
N GLY A 32 5.63 -9.98 -1.93
CA GLY A 32 5.34 -10.73 -0.71
C GLY A 32 4.51 -9.94 0.28
N MET A 33 3.71 -9.02 -0.18
CA MET A 33 2.90 -8.18 0.67
C MET A 33 1.43 -8.54 0.55
N SER A 34 0.67 -8.24 1.57
CA SER A 34 -0.77 -8.38 1.45
C SER A 34 -1.27 -7.24 0.57
N MET A 35 -2.41 -7.44 -0.06
CA MET A 35 -2.98 -6.39 -0.88
C MET A 35 -3.29 -5.16 -0.04
N SER A 36 -3.78 -5.37 1.17
CA SER A 36 -4.12 -4.27 2.03
C SER A 36 -2.90 -3.42 2.36
N GLN A 37 -1.80 -4.07 2.68
CA GLN A 37 -0.61 -3.32 3.03
C GLN A 37 -0.02 -2.63 1.80
N TYR A 38 -0.08 -3.30 0.66
CA TYR A 38 0.43 -2.70 -0.57
C TYR A 38 -0.35 -1.43 -0.88
N VAL A 39 -1.67 -1.51 -0.81
CA VAL A 39 -2.51 -0.36 -1.11
C VAL A 39 -2.27 0.76 -0.10
N ALA A 40 -2.15 0.40 1.17
CA ALA A 40 -1.92 1.42 2.19
C ALA A 40 -0.61 2.15 1.93
N ASP A 41 0.41 1.42 1.55
CA ASP A 41 1.70 2.03 1.29
C ASP A 41 1.67 2.92 0.04
N VAL A 42 0.98 2.45 -0.99
CA VAL A 42 0.85 3.26 -2.19
C VAL A 42 0.11 4.54 -1.90
N LEU A 43 -0.94 4.45 -1.10
CA LEU A 43 -1.69 5.64 -0.76
C LEU A 43 -0.85 6.61 0.07
N ALA A 44 -0.04 6.09 0.96
CA ALA A 44 0.81 6.93 1.77
C ALA A 44 1.77 7.70 0.86
N GLN A 45 2.34 7.01 -0.12
CA GLN A 45 3.22 7.69 -1.04
C GLN A 45 2.47 8.70 -1.87
N HIS A 46 1.29 8.35 -2.30
CA HIS A 46 0.51 9.21 -3.16
C HIS A 46 0.16 10.55 -2.49
N VAL A 47 -0.13 10.49 -1.20
CA VAL A 47 -0.48 11.72 -0.50
C VAL A 47 0.73 12.42 0.11
N GLY A 48 1.91 11.99 -0.26
CA GLY A 48 3.10 12.67 0.20
C GLY A 48 3.56 12.34 1.60
N ARG A 49 3.22 11.16 2.09
CA ARG A 49 3.65 10.75 3.39
C ARG A 49 4.46 9.46 3.33
N PRO A 50 5.60 9.50 2.66
CA PRO A 50 6.41 8.28 2.54
C PRO A 50 6.93 7.78 3.88
N ASP A 51 6.93 8.65 4.88
CA ASP A 51 7.35 8.24 6.21
C ASP A 51 6.41 7.21 6.80
N LEU A 52 5.20 7.10 6.26
CA LEU A 52 4.24 6.14 6.77
C LEU A 52 4.19 4.86 5.97
N VAL A 53 5.03 4.75 4.96
CA VAL A 53 5.10 3.54 4.18
C VAL A 53 5.78 2.49 5.03
N ARG A 54 5.26 1.28 4.99
CA ARG A 54 5.78 0.26 5.83
C ARG A 54 6.62 -0.78 5.11
N ASP A 55 6.09 -1.33 4.05
CA ASP A 55 6.79 -2.38 3.34
C ASP A 55 7.30 -2.03 1.97
N LEU A 56 6.64 -1.15 1.27
CA LEU A 56 7.11 -0.77 -0.02
C LEU A 56 8.42 -0.06 0.09
N GLY A 57 8.42 0.88 0.97
CA GLY A 57 9.65 1.59 1.24
C GLY A 57 10.37 2.10 0.03
N ASP A 58 11.61 2.29 0.19
CA ASP A 58 12.43 2.87 -0.83
C ASP A 58 12.66 1.97 -2.00
N ARG A 59 12.46 0.73 -1.83
CA ARG A 59 12.70 -0.16 -2.89
C ARG A 59 11.85 0.12 -4.07
N GLU A 60 10.66 0.55 -3.82
CA GLU A 60 9.74 0.84 -4.87
C GLU A 60 10.20 2.06 -5.62
N VAL A 61 10.72 3.00 -4.91
CA VAL A 61 11.16 4.23 -5.50
C VAL A 61 12.43 4.10 -6.25
N LEU A 62 13.36 3.42 -5.68
CA LEU A 62 14.62 3.29 -6.31
C LEU A 62 14.58 2.79 -7.70
N PRO A 63 13.97 1.72 -7.95
CA PRO A 63 13.97 1.19 -9.29
C PRO A 63 13.35 2.15 -10.23
N LEU A 64 12.45 2.90 -9.75
CA LEU A 64 11.83 3.82 -10.62
C LEU A 64 12.74 4.91 -10.98
N ALA A 65 13.56 5.23 -10.10
CA ALA A 65 14.45 6.32 -10.32
C ALA A 65 15.49 5.97 -11.35
N MET A 66 15.66 4.76 -11.60
CA MET A 66 16.65 4.42 -12.52
C MET A 66 16.34 4.61 -13.76
#